data_33337eab25b0694965e33160c5c4fc18
#
_entry.id   33337eab25b0694965e33160c5c4fc18
#
_cell.length_a   1.000
_cell.length_b   1.000
_cell.length_c   1.000
_cell.angle_alpha   90.00
_cell.angle_beta   90.00
_cell.angle_gamma   90.00
#
_symmetry.space_group_name_H-M   'P 1'
#
loop_
_entity.id
_entity.type
_entity.pdbx_description
1 polymer ?
#
loop_
_entity_poly.entity_id
_entity_poly.type
_entity_poly.pdbx_seq_one_letter_code
_entity_poly.pdbx_strand_id
1 'polypeptide(L)'
;MIAKAKFAGADAVKFQSYRTDQLVHPEDIADFCRKSELSEDDHRILMAECEEQDIEFMSSAFDLESFYMLCELDVQTIKIPSGQLFNHVLLRAAAESGRTIYLSTGMSDWSDVVTSVELMRAHGMDMDKFVLMQCTSAYPCPPEAVNLRVLDTYSKVFKCRVGYSDHAESPAAAILSVAFGVSVIEHHFILGSVGLEKYDIAETPDEPVSLPPFPFKVMVDRIRQAEKSLGSGIKFVHEAEEPMLHRRDVQL
;
A
#
# COMPACT_ATOMS: atom_id res chain seq x y z
N MET A 1 0.85 -17.82 -2.68
CA MET A 1 1.07 -16.37 -2.92
C MET A 1 2.08 -15.81 -1.92
N ILE A 2 1.93 -16.00 -0.62
CA ILE A 2 2.77 -15.41 0.46
C ILE A 2 4.26 -15.67 0.23
N ALA A 3 4.69 -16.95 0.11
CA ALA A 3 6.09 -17.29 -0.16
C ALA A 3 6.67 -16.64 -1.43
N LYS A 4 5.85 -16.39 -2.46
CA LYS A 4 6.27 -15.70 -3.68
C LYS A 4 6.38 -14.19 -3.50
N ALA A 5 5.53 -13.58 -2.68
CA ALA A 5 5.66 -12.19 -2.30
C ALA A 5 6.94 -11.96 -1.47
N LYS A 6 7.21 -12.82 -0.48
CA LYS A 6 8.48 -12.80 0.27
C LYS A 6 9.70 -12.96 -0.65
N PHE A 7 9.68 -13.93 -1.55
CA PHE A 7 10.74 -14.12 -2.56
C PHE A 7 10.95 -12.86 -3.43
N ALA A 8 9.88 -12.17 -3.76
CA ALA A 8 9.92 -10.94 -4.54
C ALA A 8 10.42 -9.72 -3.72
N GLY A 9 10.66 -9.87 -2.42
CA GLY A 9 11.21 -8.86 -1.54
C GLY A 9 10.18 -7.94 -0.92
N ALA A 10 8.89 -8.32 -0.92
CA ALA A 10 7.86 -7.61 -0.19
C ALA A 10 8.11 -7.70 1.32
N ASP A 11 7.84 -6.61 2.04
CA ASP A 11 7.93 -6.55 3.51
C ASP A 11 6.64 -7.06 4.16
N ALA A 12 5.50 -6.90 3.48
CA ALA A 12 4.19 -7.34 3.93
C ALA A 12 3.34 -7.89 2.79
N VAL A 13 2.37 -8.73 3.12
CA VAL A 13 1.29 -9.14 2.23
C VAL A 13 -0.04 -8.65 2.80
N LYS A 14 -0.88 -8.09 1.92
CA LYS A 14 -2.16 -7.54 2.31
C LYS A 14 -3.31 -8.29 1.65
N PHE A 15 -4.24 -8.74 2.47
CA PHE A 15 -5.50 -9.35 2.06
C PHE A 15 -6.65 -8.35 2.13
N GLN A 16 -7.86 -8.80 1.81
CA GLN A 16 -9.07 -8.00 1.89
C GLN A 16 -10.08 -8.69 2.80
N SER A 17 -10.54 -7.97 3.82
CA SER A 17 -11.53 -8.45 4.78
C SER A 17 -12.82 -7.66 4.60
N TYR A 18 -13.87 -8.35 4.25
CA TYR A 18 -15.20 -7.76 4.03
C TYR A 18 -16.28 -8.80 4.26
N ARG A 19 -17.50 -8.30 4.49
CA ARG A 19 -18.72 -9.06 4.40
C ARG A 19 -19.40 -8.68 3.08
N THR A 20 -19.60 -9.65 2.20
CA THR A 20 -20.17 -9.40 0.87
C THR A 20 -21.50 -8.66 0.94
N ASP A 21 -22.33 -8.99 1.91
CA ASP A 21 -23.64 -8.36 2.09
C ASP A 21 -23.57 -6.89 2.58
N GLN A 22 -22.39 -6.44 3.04
CA GLN A 22 -22.11 -5.05 3.47
C GLN A 22 -21.37 -4.24 2.42
N LEU A 23 -20.85 -4.89 1.36
CA LEU A 23 -20.17 -4.21 0.26
C LEU A 23 -21.18 -3.56 -0.69
N VAL A 24 -20.86 -2.33 -1.09
CA VAL A 24 -21.49 -1.73 -2.27
C VAL A 24 -20.72 -2.21 -3.51
N HIS A 25 -21.30 -3.10 -4.27
CA HIS A 25 -20.71 -3.64 -5.50
C HIS A 25 -21.78 -3.80 -6.59
N PRO A 26 -21.40 -3.80 -7.87
CA PRO A 26 -22.28 -4.20 -8.97
C PRO A 26 -22.74 -5.66 -8.81
N GLU A 27 -23.94 -5.99 -9.26
CA GLU A 27 -24.52 -7.35 -9.11
C GLU A 27 -23.67 -8.43 -9.83
N ASP A 28 -23.01 -8.06 -10.92
CA ASP A 28 -22.19 -8.97 -11.74
C ASP A 28 -20.92 -9.47 -11.03
N ILE A 29 -20.44 -8.75 -9.99
CA ILE A 29 -19.27 -9.18 -9.19
C ILE A 29 -19.65 -9.77 -7.82
N ALA A 30 -20.93 -9.79 -7.46
CA ALA A 30 -21.39 -10.29 -6.17
C ALA A 30 -20.98 -11.74 -5.90
N ASP A 31 -21.07 -12.61 -6.91
CA ASP A 31 -20.67 -14.01 -6.77
C ASP A 31 -19.16 -14.18 -6.63
N PHE A 32 -18.36 -13.32 -7.31
CA PHE A 32 -16.91 -13.27 -7.11
C PHE A 32 -16.58 -12.83 -5.67
N CYS A 33 -17.19 -11.75 -5.19
CA CYS A 33 -16.99 -11.27 -3.83
C CYS A 33 -17.32 -12.35 -2.79
N ARG A 34 -18.44 -13.07 -2.96
CA ARG A 34 -18.87 -14.13 -2.05
C ARG A 34 -17.90 -15.32 -2.01
N LYS A 35 -17.31 -15.67 -3.16
CA LYS A 35 -16.29 -16.74 -3.25
C LYS A 35 -14.94 -16.33 -2.71
N SER A 36 -14.64 -15.03 -2.68
CA SER A 36 -13.38 -14.45 -2.24
C SER A 36 -13.43 -13.90 -0.80
N GLU A 37 -14.61 -13.94 -0.16
CA GLU A 37 -14.77 -13.56 1.24
C GLU A 37 -13.99 -14.52 2.13
N LEU A 38 -13.12 -13.96 2.98
CA LEU A 38 -12.29 -14.73 3.91
C LEU A 38 -12.98 -14.82 5.26
N SER A 39 -13.10 -16.04 5.78
CA SER A 39 -13.56 -16.29 7.16
C SER A 39 -12.46 -15.92 8.18
N GLU A 40 -12.82 -15.86 9.45
CA GLU A 40 -11.85 -15.70 10.55
C GLU A 40 -10.81 -16.83 10.56
N ASP A 41 -11.23 -18.09 10.31
CA ASP A 41 -10.33 -19.23 10.23
C ASP A 41 -9.35 -19.11 9.05
N ASP A 42 -9.79 -18.60 7.90
CA ASP A 42 -8.91 -18.32 6.77
C ASP A 42 -7.84 -17.29 7.15
N HIS A 43 -8.23 -16.22 7.87
CA HIS A 43 -7.27 -15.22 8.35
C HIS A 43 -6.22 -15.85 9.28
N ARG A 44 -6.62 -16.71 10.21
CA ARG A 44 -5.69 -17.42 11.11
C ARG A 44 -4.71 -18.30 10.34
N ILE A 45 -5.16 -19.01 9.31
CA ILE A 45 -4.30 -19.82 8.44
C ILE A 45 -3.32 -18.91 7.67
N LEU A 46 -3.79 -17.81 7.09
CA LEU A 46 -2.93 -16.88 6.35
C LEU A 46 -1.91 -16.19 7.27
N MET A 47 -2.30 -15.82 8.49
CA MET A 47 -1.39 -15.25 9.49
C MET A 47 -0.29 -16.24 9.89
N ALA A 48 -0.63 -17.50 10.13
CA ALA A 48 0.34 -18.55 10.44
C ALA A 48 1.33 -18.78 9.28
N GLU A 49 0.85 -18.79 8.04
CA GLU A 49 1.72 -18.89 6.86
C GLU A 49 2.63 -17.65 6.74
N CYS A 50 2.13 -16.44 7.02
CA CYS A 50 2.96 -15.24 7.01
C CYS A 50 4.06 -15.30 8.08
N GLU A 51 3.77 -15.80 9.27
CA GLU A 51 4.76 -16.01 10.34
C GLU A 51 5.81 -17.03 9.89
N GLU A 52 5.41 -18.18 9.32
CA GLU A 52 6.33 -19.19 8.80
C GLU A 52 7.26 -18.63 7.71
N GLN A 53 6.75 -17.74 6.84
CA GLN A 53 7.52 -17.13 5.77
C GLN A 53 8.27 -15.85 6.21
N ASP A 54 8.19 -15.45 7.47
CA ASP A 54 8.81 -14.23 8.01
C ASP A 54 8.43 -12.98 7.18
N ILE A 55 7.12 -12.77 6.96
CA ILE A 55 6.56 -11.61 6.24
C ILE A 55 5.36 -11.07 7.02
N GLU A 56 5.20 -9.74 7.07
CA GLU A 56 4.09 -9.12 7.79
C GLU A 56 2.74 -9.46 7.13
N PHE A 57 1.78 -9.89 7.97
CA PHE A 57 0.38 -10.02 7.55
C PHE A 57 -0.34 -8.69 7.72
N MET A 58 -1.06 -8.28 6.70
CA MET A 58 -1.96 -7.12 6.72
C MET A 58 -3.30 -7.48 6.10
N SER A 59 -4.33 -6.72 6.41
CA SER A 59 -5.59 -6.77 5.66
C SER A 59 -6.25 -5.41 5.54
N SER A 60 -7.04 -5.24 4.47
CA SER A 60 -7.91 -4.08 4.28
C SER A 60 -9.27 -4.37 4.90
N ALA A 61 -9.76 -3.52 5.80
CA ALA A 61 -11.11 -3.59 6.33
C ALA A 61 -12.06 -2.76 5.46
N PHE A 62 -13.05 -3.41 4.86
CA PHE A 62 -14.05 -2.74 4.02
C PHE A 62 -15.35 -2.43 4.78
N ASP A 63 -15.49 -2.95 5.98
CA ASP A 63 -16.64 -2.73 6.87
C ASP A 63 -16.21 -2.78 8.33
N LEU A 64 -17.11 -2.35 9.22
CA LEU A 64 -16.85 -2.25 10.65
C LEU A 64 -16.68 -3.63 11.33
N GLU A 65 -17.44 -4.63 10.89
CA GLU A 65 -17.37 -5.99 11.43
C GLU A 65 -16.01 -6.62 11.11
N SER A 66 -15.59 -6.51 9.86
CA SER A 66 -14.27 -6.96 9.42
C SER A 66 -13.13 -6.23 10.13
N PHE A 67 -13.30 -4.92 10.40
CA PHE A 67 -12.32 -4.16 11.17
C PHE A 67 -12.17 -4.70 12.60
N TYR A 68 -13.28 -4.95 13.29
CA TYR A 68 -13.22 -5.51 14.64
C TYR A 68 -12.66 -6.94 14.67
N MET A 69 -13.02 -7.79 13.71
CA MET A 69 -12.43 -9.11 13.56
C MET A 69 -10.90 -9.03 13.43
N LEU A 70 -10.38 -8.11 12.62
CA LEU A 70 -8.93 -7.92 12.50
C LEU A 70 -8.30 -7.45 13.82
N CYS A 71 -9.00 -6.61 14.58
CA CYS A 71 -8.54 -6.20 15.92
C CYS A 71 -8.52 -7.38 16.91
N GLU A 72 -9.54 -8.25 16.90
CA GLU A 72 -9.63 -9.45 17.73
C GLU A 72 -8.55 -10.48 17.38
N LEU A 73 -8.17 -10.58 16.11
CA LEU A 73 -7.05 -11.36 15.62
C LEU A 73 -5.66 -10.74 15.94
N ASP A 74 -5.63 -9.62 16.60
CA ASP A 74 -4.42 -8.85 16.95
C ASP A 74 -3.58 -8.38 15.75
N VAL A 75 -4.21 -8.13 14.60
CA VAL A 75 -3.54 -7.56 13.43
C VAL A 75 -3.06 -6.15 13.75
N GLN A 76 -1.76 -5.88 13.65
CA GLN A 76 -1.15 -4.63 14.10
C GLN A 76 -1.29 -3.50 13.09
N THR A 77 -1.27 -3.82 11.79
CA THR A 77 -1.38 -2.85 10.70
C THR A 77 -2.62 -3.15 9.87
N ILE A 78 -3.58 -2.22 9.88
CA ILE A 78 -4.86 -2.37 9.17
C ILE A 78 -4.97 -1.27 8.10
N LYS A 79 -5.36 -1.67 6.89
CA LYS A 79 -5.63 -0.75 5.79
C LYS A 79 -7.10 -0.38 5.75
N ILE A 80 -7.38 0.90 5.53
CA ILE A 80 -8.70 1.40 5.16
C ILE A 80 -8.66 1.78 3.67
N PRO A 81 -9.41 1.08 2.81
CA PRO A 81 -9.37 1.32 1.38
C PRO A 81 -10.06 2.64 0.99
N SER A 82 -9.78 3.15 -0.20
CA SER A 82 -10.29 4.44 -0.68
C SER A 82 -11.80 4.59 -0.59
N GLY A 83 -12.54 3.52 -0.90
CA GLY A 83 -14.01 3.54 -0.82
C GLY A 83 -14.57 3.72 0.58
N GLN A 84 -13.75 3.50 1.61
CA GLN A 84 -14.14 3.64 3.02
C GLN A 84 -13.67 4.96 3.66
N LEU A 85 -13.05 5.86 2.89
CA LEU A 85 -12.63 7.18 3.38
C LEU A 85 -13.81 8.00 3.90
N PHE A 86 -15.00 7.78 3.37
CA PHE A 86 -16.25 8.46 3.76
C PHE A 86 -17.02 7.73 4.88
N ASN A 87 -16.54 6.57 5.30
CA ASN A 87 -17.18 5.79 6.39
C ASN A 87 -16.70 6.28 7.75
N HIS A 88 -17.33 7.36 8.23
CA HIS A 88 -16.93 8.03 9.48
C HIS A 88 -17.00 7.10 10.70
N VAL A 89 -17.88 6.10 10.69
CA VAL A 89 -17.99 5.12 11.78
C VAL A 89 -16.75 4.22 11.81
N LEU A 90 -16.33 3.72 10.65
CA LEU A 90 -15.13 2.91 10.50
C LEU A 90 -13.86 3.73 10.83
N LEU A 91 -13.75 4.96 10.33
CA LEU A 91 -12.60 5.84 10.61
C LEU A 91 -12.47 6.15 12.10
N ARG A 92 -13.58 6.38 12.78
CA ARG A 92 -13.61 6.56 14.23
C ARG A 92 -13.09 5.32 14.97
N ALA A 93 -13.65 4.14 14.66
CA ALA A 93 -13.18 2.88 15.24
C ALA A 93 -11.69 2.65 15.00
N ALA A 94 -11.21 2.95 13.78
CA ALA A 94 -9.80 2.85 13.42
C ALA A 94 -8.93 3.79 14.26
N ALA A 95 -9.34 5.05 14.45
CA ALA A 95 -8.61 6.03 15.24
C ALA A 95 -8.50 5.63 16.72
N GLU A 96 -9.57 5.07 17.28
CA GLU A 96 -9.67 4.66 18.69
C GLU A 96 -8.97 3.30 18.98
N SER A 97 -8.60 2.54 17.93
CA SER A 97 -8.08 1.16 18.05
C SER A 97 -6.64 1.06 18.59
N GLY A 98 -5.86 2.13 18.50
CA GLY A 98 -4.43 2.12 18.81
C GLY A 98 -3.55 1.38 17.80
N ARG A 99 -4.13 0.86 16.70
CA ARG A 99 -3.42 0.15 15.63
C ARG A 99 -2.72 1.11 14.67
N THR A 100 -1.79 0.58 13.88
CA THR A 100 -1.24 1.31 12.74
C THR A 100 -2.28 1.31 11.61
N ILE A 101 -2.64 2.49 11.12
CA ILE A 101 -3.69 2.65 10.10
C ILE A 101 -3.11 3.25 8.84
N TYR A 102 -3.32 2.56 7.71
CA TYR A 102 -3.07 3.08 6.38
C TYR A 102 -4.40 3.48 5.76
N LEU A 103 -4.55 4.75 5.38
CA LEU A 103 -5.77 5.28 4.77
C LEU A 103 -5.49 5.73 3.34
N SER A 104 -6.16 5.11 2.37
CA SER A 104 -6.08 5.52 0.97
C SER A 104 -7.11 6.58 0.59
N THR A 105 -6.73 7.45 -0.35
CA THR A 105 -7.45 8.67 -0.71
C THR A 105 -7.98 8.69 -2.16
N GLY A 106 -8.10 7.54 -2.81
CA GLY A 106 -8.74 7.47 -4.13
C GLY A 106 -10.21 7.88 -4.08
N MET A 107 -10.76 8.39 -5.20
CA MET A 107 -12.15 8.86 -5.32
C MET A 107 -12.52 9.99 -4.36
N SER A 108 -11.54 10.76 -3.85
CA SER A 108 -11.79 11.87 -2.94
C SER A 108 -11.13 13.15 -3.43
N ASP A 109 -11.69 14.26 -3.05
CA ASP A 109 -11.08 15.56 -3.21
C ASP A 109 -10.35 16.02 -1.93
N TRP A 110 -9.77 17.23 -1.99
CA TRP A 110 -9.03 17.78 -0.85
C TRP A 110 -9.89 17.96 0.40
N SER A 111 -11.15 18.37 0.26
CA SER A 111 -12.04 18.60 1.40
C SER A 111 -12.42 17.30 2.09
N ASP A 112 -12.59 16.22 1.33
CA ASP A 112 -12.87 14.88 1.83
C ASP A 112 -11.70 14.36 2.67
N VAL A 113 -10.48 14.49 2.14
CA VAL A 113 -9.26 14.07 2.85
C VAL A 113 -9.09 14.85 4.15
N VAL A 114 -9.27 16.18 4.11
CA VAL A 114 -9.19 17.02 5.31
C VAL A 114 -10.22 16.57 6.35
N THR A 115 -11.47 16.37 5.94
CA THR A 115 -12.54 15.94 6.85
C THR A 115 -12.22 14.62 7.51
N SER A 116 -11.73 13.65 6.74
CA SER A 116 -11.42 12.31 7.25
C SER A 116 -10.21 12.31 8.19
N VAL A 117 -9.14 13.03 7.84
CA VAL A 117 -7.96 13.13 8.71
C VAL A 117 -8.27 13.88 10.02
N GLU A 118 -9.01 14.98 9.97
CA GLU A 118 -9.40 15.72 11.17
C GLU A 118 -10.38 14.92 12.05
N LEU A 119 -11.27 14.13 11.45
CA LEU A 119 -12.11 13.18 12.19
C LEU A 119 -11.24 12.18 12.97
N MET A 120 -10.28 11.56 12.31
CA MET A 120 -9.39 10.58 12.96
C MET A 120 -8.57 11.23 14.08
N ARG A 121 -8.06 12.44 13.88
CA ARG A 121 -7.37 13.20 14.93
C ARG A 121 -8.27 13.49 16.13
N ALA A 122 -9.49 13.95 15.87
CA ALA A 122 -10.46 14.25 16.93
C ALA A 122 -10.81 13.02 17.78
N HIS A 123 -10.67 11.81 17.20
CA HIS A 123 -10.90 10.53 17.88
C HIS A 123 -9.60 9.85 18.37
N GLY A 124 -8.50 10.60 18.49
CA GLY A 124 -7.29 10.14 19.18
C GLY A 124 -6.33 9.32 18.31
N MET A 125 -6.41 9.41 16.96
CA MET A 125 -5.44 8.77 16.09
C MET A 125 -4.01 9.23 16.40
N ASP A 126 -3.15 8.29 16.73
CA ASP A 126 -1.72 8.52 16.86
C ASP A 126 -1.11 8.74 15.46
N MET A 127 -0.70 9.99 15.17
CA MET A 127 -0.20 10.36 13.85
C MET A 127 1.15 9.69 13.50
N ASP A 128 1.88 9.15 14.47
CA ASP A 128 3.08 8.35 14.23
C ASP A 128 2.74 6.92 13.75
N LYS A 129 1.51 6.48 14.03
CA LYS A 129 0.94 5.22 13.54
C LYS A 129 0.02 5.39 12.34
N PHE A 130 -0.09 6.60 11.80
CA PHE A 130 -0.96 6.91 10.68
C PHE A 130 -0.17 7.12 9.40
N VAL A 131 -0.59 6.46 8.31
CA VAL A 131 -0.04 6.65 6.96
C VAL A 131 -1.16 7.07 6.02
N LEU A 132 -1.07 8.28 5.49
CA LEU A 132 -1.99 8.78 4.48
C LEU A 132 -1.45 8.43 3.09
N MET A 133 -2.21 7.64 2.33
CA MET A 133 -1.73 7.08 1.07
C MET A 133 -2.38 7.76 -0.13
N GLN A 134 -1.56 8.40 -0.96
CA GLN A 134 -2.01 8.81 -2.30
C GLN A 134 -2.42 7.58 -3.10
N CYS A 135 -3.58 7.66 -3.72
CA CYS A 135 -4.14 6.62 -4.54
C CYS A 135 -5.04 7.25 -5.61
N THR A 136 -5.03 6.70 -6.80
CA THR A 136 -6.01 7.01 -7.85
C THR A 136 -6.74 5.72 -8.20
N SER A 137 -8.06 5.68 -7.95
CA SER A 137 -8.90 4.51 -8.18
C SER A 137 -9.30 4.41 -9.66
N ALA A 138 -8.30 4.19 -10.51
CA ALA A 138 -8.44 3.84 -11.92
C ALA A 138 -7.57 2.60 -12.19
N TYR A 139 -8.09 1.61 -12.90
CA TYR A 139 -7.48 0.29 -13.08
C TYR A 139 -7.44 -0.09 -14.57
N PRO A 140 -6.35 0.22 -15.31
CA PRO A 140 -5.11 0.86 -14.85
C PRO A 140 -5.21 2.38 -14.68
N CYS A 141 -4.33 2.95 -13.82
CA CYS A 141 -4.21 4.38 -13.62
C CYS A 141 -3.28 4.98 -14.69
N PRO A 142 -3.76 5.95 -15.51
CA PRO A 142 -2.90 6.62 -16.47
C PRO A 142 -1.87 7.53 -15.74
N PRO A 143 -0.64 7.68 -16.27
CA PRO A 143 0.44 8.40 -15.60
C PRO A 143 0.10 9.84 -15.19
N GLU A 144 -0.68 10.54 -16.00
CA GLU A 144 -1.13 11.92 -15.74
C GLU A 144 -2.10 12.04 -14.57
N ALA A 145 -2.75 10.94 -14.15
CA ALA A 145 -3.69 10.90 -13.04
C ALA A 145 -3.03 10.49 -11.70
N VAL A 146 -1.77 10.06 -11.70
CA VAL A 146 -1.06 9.58 -10.50
C VAL A 146 -0.87 10.66 -9.44
N ASN A 147 -0.50 11.87 -9.84
CA ASN A 147 -0.33 13.06 -8.99
C ASN A 147 0.54 12.85 -7.74
N LEU A 148 1.76 12.33 -7.87
CA LEU A 148 2.67 12.09 -6.74
C LEU A 148 3.01 13.36 -5.92
N ARG A 149 2.90 14.56 -6.51
CA ARG A 149 3.18 15.81 -5.77
C ARG A 149 2.27 16.03 -4.58
N VAL A 150 1.11 15.38 -4.54
CA VAL A 150 0.18 15.48 -3.40
C VAL A 150 0.77 14.86 -2.12
N LEU A 151 1.70 13.90 -2.23
CA LEU A 151 2.42 13.32 -1.10
C LEU A 151 3.15 14.37 -0.27
N ASP A 152 3.83 15.30 -0.95
CA ASP A 152 4.50 16.44 -0.29
C ASP A 152 3.49 17.37 0.42
N THR A 153 2.33 17.58 -0.21
CA THR A 153 1.23 18.35 0.40
C THR A 153 0.69 17.64 1.66
N TYR A 154 0.43 16.33 1.57
CA TYR A 154 -0.06 15.55 2.71
C TYR A 154 0.93 15.59 3.88
N SER A 155 2.21 15.32 3.62
CA SER A 155 3.24 15.33 4.65
C SER A 155 3.35 16.70 5.33
N LYS A 156 3.31 17.80 4.57
CA LYS A 156 3.44 19.17 5.10
C LYS A 156 2.21 19.62 5.88
N VAL A 157 1.03 19.33 5.39
CA VAL A 157 -0.23 19.80 6.00
C VAL A 157 -0.63 18.93 7.18
N PHE A 158 -0.64 17.62 6.99
CA PHE A 158 -1.15 16.71 8.03
C PHE A 158 -0.08 16.23 9.02
N LYS A 159 1.21 16.50 8.77
CA LYS A 159 2.31 16.09 9.67
C LYS A 159 2.23 14.60 10.04
N CYS A 160 1.95 13.75 9.06
CA CYS A 160 1.89 12.29 9.19
C CYS A 160 2.83 11.63 8.18
N ARG A 161 3.04 10.35 8.34
CA ARG A 161 3.70 9.54 7.31
C ARG A 161 2.83 9.47 6.07
N VAL A 162 3.46 9.39 4.91
CA VAL A 162 2.77 9.27 3.62
C VAL A 162 3.13 7.96 2.94
N GLY A 163 2.22 7.46 2.13
CA GLY A 163 2.38 6.26 1.32
C GLY A 163 1.80 6.43 -0.07
N TYR A 164 2.11 5.50 -0.94
CA TYR A 164 1.57 5.46 -2.29
C TYR A 164 0.96 4.09 -2.58
N SER A 165 -0.30 4.07 -3.01
CA SER A 165 -1.01 2.89 -3.49
C SER A 165 -1.11 2.97 -5.01
N ASP A 166 -0.37 2.09 -5.69
CA ASP A 166 -0.14 2.14 -7.13
C ASP A 166 -1.09 1.22 -7.90
N HIS A 167 -1.78 1.79 -8.89
CA HIS A 167 -2.63 1.07 -9.84
C HIS A 167 -2.19 1.32 -11.30
N ALA A 168 -0.96 1.84 -11.52
CA ALA A 168 -0.43 2.03 -12.85
C ALA A 168 0.10 0.71 -13.44
N GLU A 169 0.09 0.59 -14.77
CA GLU A 169 0.70 -0.57 -15.46
C GLU A 169 2.23 -0.61 -15.29
N SER A 170 2.85 0.56 -15.16
CA SER A 170 4.30 0.69 -15.04
C SER A 170 4.70 0.98 -13.60
N PRO A 171 5.72 0.31 -13.04
CA PRO A 171 6.22 0.58 -11.69
C PRO A 171 6.96 1.92 -11.57
N ALA A 172 6.98 2.75 -12.60
CA ALA A 172 7.70 4.02 -12.61
C ALA A 172 7.21 4.97 -11.51
N ALA A 173 5.89 5.02 -11.27
CA ALA A 173 5.31 5.87 -10.24
C ALA A 173 5.69 5.37 -8.82
N ALA A 174 5.65 4.06 -8.58
CA ALA A 174 6.11 3.45 -7.34
C ALA A 174 7.58 3.81 -7.04
N ILE A 175 8.47 3.67 -8.02
CA ILE A 175 9.91 4.01 -7.87
C ILE A 175 10.09 5.52 -7.62
N LEU A 176 9.38 6.37 -8.38
CA LEU A 176 9.47 7.83 -8.26
C LEU A 176 8.93 8.32 -6.90
N SER A 177 7.94 7.63 -6.32
CA SER A 177 7.33 8.03 -5.05
C SER A 177 8.34 8.08 -3.89
N VAL A 178 9.43 7.32 -3.97
CA VAL A 178 10.55 7.33 -3.01
C VAL A 178 11.12 8.74 -2.83
N ALA A 179 11.21 9.53 -3.90
CA ALA A 179 11.70 10.91 -3.84
C ALA A 179 10.78 11.88 -3.06
N PHE A 180 9.55 11.47 -2.80
CA PHE A 180 8.58 12.20 -1.98
C PHE A 180 8.55 11.74 -0.51
N GLY A 181 9.46 10.86 -0.11
CA GLY A 181 9.59 10.41 1.27
C GLY A 181 8.48 9.47 1.74
N VAL A 182 7.91 8.68 0.83
CA VAL A 182 6.92 7.67 1.21
C VAL A 182 7.54 6.63 2.15
N SER A 183 6.79 6.25 3.16
CA SER A 183 7.16 5.17 4.10
C SER A 183 6.56 3.82 3.69
N VAL A 184 5.58 3.83 2.79
CA VAL A 184 4.85 2.65 2.31
C VAL A 184 4.56 2.78 0.82
N ILE A 185 4.79 1.72 0.08
CA ILE A 185 4.35 1.55 -1.31
C ILE A 185 3.53 0.27 -1.36
N GLU A 186 2.31 0.37 -1.89
CA GLU A 186 1.39 -0.74 -2.07
C GLU A 186 1.20 -1.00 -3.57
N HIS A 187 1.23 -2.26 -3.97
CA HIS A 187 1.00 -2.66 -5.35
C HIS A 187 0.29 -4.01 -5.40
N HIS A 188 -0.58 -4.22 -6.38
CA HIS A 188 -1.26 -5.49 -6.61
C HIS A 188 -0.29 -6.59 -7.06
N PHE A 189 -0.50 -7.81 -6.55
CA PHE A 189 0.36 -8.96 -6.79
C PHE A 189 -0.46 -10.16 -7.26
N ILE A 190 0.01 -10.82 -8.33
CA ILE A 190 -0.61 -12.02 -8.90
C ILE A 190 0.46 -13.09 -9.15
N LEU A 191 0.07 -14.37 -9.11
CA LEU A 191 1.04 -15.44 -9.41
C LEU A 191 1.38 -15.56 -10.91
N GLY A 192 0.57 -14.99 -11.78
CA GLY A 192 0.67 -15.14 -13.22
C GLY A 192 0.13 -16.49 -13.71
N SER A 193 -0.10 -16.62 -15.01
CA SER A 193 -0.65 -17.83 -15.63
C SER A 193 0.33 -19.00 -15.77
N VAL A 194 1.63 -18.77 -15.58
CA VAL A 194 2.65 -19.80 -15.77
C VAL A 194 2.67 -20.78 -14.61
N GLY A 195 2.26 -22.01 -14.85
CA GLY A 195 2.25 -23.10 -13.86
C GLY A 195 0.99 -23.20 -13.02
N LEU A 196 -0.04 -22.42 -13.32
CA LEU A 196 -1.31 -22.41 -12.62
C LEU A 196 -2.47 -23.02 -13.42
N GLU A 197 -2.17 -23.75 -14.47
CA GLU A 197 -3.17 -24.51 -15.28
C GLU A 197 -4.05 -25.44 -14.42
N LYS A 198 -3.71 -25.59 -13.14
CA LYS A 198 -4.42 -26.40 -12.15
C LYS A 198 -5.38 -25.59 -11.27
N TYR A 199 -5.27 -24.28 -11.27
CA TYR A 199 -6.14 -23.39 -10.52
C TYR A 199 -6.91 -22.57 -11.53
N ASP A 200 -8.21 -22.66 -11.44
CA ASP A 200 -9.13 -21.78 -12.16
C ASP A 200 -8.91 -20.35 -11.61
N ILE A 201 -7.87 -19.68 -12.15
CA ILE A 201 -7.62 -18.27 -11.82
C ILE A 201 -8.72 -17.55 -12.58
N ALA A 202 -9.86 -17.43 -11.92
CA ALA A 202 -10.92 -16.55 -12.38
C ALA A 202 -10.30 -15.19 -12.66
N GLU A 203 -10.64 -14.60 -13.79
CA GLU A 203 -10.26 -13.24 -14.15
C GLU A 203 -10.53 -12.34 -12.96
N THR A 204 -9.46 -11.91 -12.28
CA THR A 204 -9.64 -11.01 -11.14
C THR A 204 -9.74 -9.60 -11.68
N PRO A 205 -10.61 -8.74 -11.14
CA PRO A 205 -10.72 -7.35 -11.58
C PRO A 205 -9.40 -6.58 -11.53
N ASP A 206 -8.48 -6.99 -10.65
CA ASP A 206 -7.20 -6.34 -10.42
C ASP A 206 -6.05 -6.91 -11.29
N GLU A 207 -6.31 -7.92 -12.14
CA GLU A 207 -5.27 -8.51 -13.00
C GLU A 207 -4.52 -7.47 -13.85
N PRO A 208 -5.18 -6.49 -14.49
CA PRO A 208 -4.51 -5.52 -15.35
C PRO A 208 -3.46 -4.66 -14.64
N VAL A 209 -3.57 -4.52 -13.32
CA VAL A 209 -2.67 -3.69 -12.49
C VAL A 209 -1.81 -4.52 -11.53
N SER A 210 -1.85 -5.84 -11.67
CA SER A 210 -1.13 -6.77 -10.81
C SER A 210 0.22 -7.16 -11.42
N LEU A 211 1.26 -7.20 -10.61
CA LEU A 211 2.57 -7.69 -11.02
C LEU A 211 2.80 -9.13 -10.58
N PRO A 212 3.27 -10.01 -11.47
CA PRO A 212 3.73 -11.35 -11.10
C PRO A 212 5.09 -11.30 -10.38
N PRO A 213 5.54 -12.40 -9.74
CA PRO A 213 6.67 -12.41 -8.81
C PRO A 213 7.97 -11.79 -9.33
N PHE A 214 8.36 -12.05 -10.58
CA PHE A 214 9.62 -11.54 -11.11
C PHE A 214 9.55 -10.04 -11.44
N PRO A 215 8.55 -9.52 -12.18
CA PRO A 215 8.35 -8.07 -12.34
C PRO A 215 8.22 -7.33 -11.01
N PHE A 216 7.49 -7.91 -10.04
CA PHE A 216 7.36 -7.32 -8.70
C PHE A 216 8.72 -7.22 -8.00
N LYS A 217 9.54 -8.29 -8.07
CA LYS A 217 10.91 -8.26 -7.54
C LYS A 217 11.76 -7.17 -8.17
N VAL A 218 11.69 -7.01 -9.49
CA VAL A 218 12.41 -5.94 -10.20
C VAL A 218 11.98 -4.56 -9.71
N MET A 219 10.68 -4.34 -9.50
CA MET A 219 10.16 -3.10 -8.91
C MET A 219 10.74 -2.87 -7.52
N VAL A 220 10.69 -3.86 -6.62
CA VAL A 220 11.24 -3.75 -5.26
C VAL A 220 12.73 -3.44 -5.29
N ASP A 221 13.51 -4.16 -6.10
CA ASP A 221 14.95 -3.93 -6.23
C ASP A 221 15.25 -2.47 -6.70
N ARG A 222 14.43 -1.92 -7.60
CA ARG A 222 14.54 -0.52 -8.06
C ARG A 222 14.16 0.49 -7.00
N ILE A 223 13.12 0.21 -6.22
CA ILE A 223 12.73 1.02 -5.05
C ILE A 223 13.91 1.08 -4.07
N ARG A 224 14.49 -0.07 -3.69
CA ARG A 224 15.64 -0.11 -2.77
C ARG A 224 16.88 0.61 -3.33
N GLN A 225 17.09 0.59 -4.64
CA GLN A 225 18.15 1.39 -5.30
C GLN A 225 17.83 2.89 -5.22
N ALA A 226 16.59 3.30 -5.46
CA ALA A 226 16.17 4.69 -5.38
C ALA A 226 16.35 5.25 -3.95
N GLU A 227 15.95 4.49 -2.92
CA GLU A 227 16.17 4.85 -1.51
C GLU A 227 17.65 5.16 -1.23
N LYS A 228 18.55 4.27 -1.64
CA LYS A 228 20.00 4.47 -1.49
C LYS A 228 20.53 5.68 -2.27
N SER A 229 19.91 5.99 -3.40
CA SER A 229 20.34 7.09 -4.29
C SER A 229 19.93 8.47 -3.78
N LEU A 230 18.97 8.57 -2.84
CA LEU A 230 18.55 9.86 -2.28
C LEU A 230 19.68 10.55 -1.49
N GLY A 231 20.53 9.79 -0.80
CA GLY A 231 21.63 10.34 -0.01
C GLY A 231 21.18 11.25 1.13
N SER A 232 22.10 12.06 1.64
CA SER A 232 21.88 12.95 2.79
C SER A 232 21.43 14.37 2.44
N GLY A 233 21.42 14.73 1.16
CA GLY A 233 21.20 16.11 0.69
C GLY A 233 22.41 17.05 0.88
N ILE A 234 23.49 16.59 1.51
CA ILE A 234 24.72 17.38 1.69
C ILE A 234 25.70 17.03 0.59
N LYS A 235 26.20 18.04 -0.17
CA LYS A 235 27.22 17.80 -1.18
C LYS A 235 28.60 17.65 -0.52
N PHE A 236 29.19 16.47 -0.72
CA PHE A 236 30.56 16.16 -0.32
C PHE A 236 31.25 15.36 -1.43
N VAL A 237 32.57 15.21 -1.32
CA VAL A 237 33.32 14.30 -2.19
C VAL A 237 33.14 12.89 -1.64
N HIS A 238 32.47 12.04 -2.39
CA HIS A 238 32.31 10.64 -2.02
C HIS A 238 33.64 9.87 -2.26
N GLU A 239 33.92 8.86 -1.41
CA GLU A 239 35.13 8.03 -1.56
C GLU A 239 35.27 7.41 -2.94
N ALA A 240 34.14 7.06 -3.59
CA ALA A 240 34.13 6.57 -4.97
C ALA A 240 34.67 7.58 -5.99
N GLU A 241 34.77 8.88 -5.65
CA GLU A 241 35.35 9.92 -6.50
C GLU A 241 36.87 10.09 -6.29
N GLU A 242 37.43 9.50 -5.23
CA GLU A 242 38.88 9.65 -4.90
C GLU A 242 39.79 9.34 -6.08
N PRO A 243 39.59 8.26 -6.88
CA PRO A 243 40.44 7.97 -8.04
C PRO A 243 40.38 9.04 -9.12
N MET A 244 39.35 9.91 -9.09
CA MET A 244 39.16 10.97 -10.10
C MET A 244 39.66 12.34 -9.63
N LEU A 245 40.03 12.51 -8.34
CA LEU A 245 40.43 13.80 -7.77
C LEU A 245 41.64 14.43 -8.45
N HIS A 246 42.55 13.61 -9.01
CA HIS A 246 43.71 14.08 -9.78
C HIS A 246 43.36 14.87 -11.06
N ARG A 247 42.09 14.80 -11.49
CA ARG A 247 41.56 15.55 -12.65
C ARG A 247 41.01 16.93 -12.28
N ARG A 248 41.10 17.33 -11.02
CA ARG A 248 40.70 18.68 -10.61
C ARG A 248 41.70 19.66 -11.19
N ASP A 249 41.20 20.53 -12.09
CA ASP A 249 41.96 21.66 -12.62
C ASP A 249 41.86 22.79 -11.59
N VAL A 250 42.95 23.00 -10.83
CA VAL A 250 43.04 24.10 -9.88
C VAL A 250 43.80 25.21 -10.58
N GLN A 251 43.09 26.11 -11.25
CA GLN A 251 43.65 27.38 -11.67
C GLN A 251 43.68 28.32 -10.46
N LEU A 252 44.89 28.60 -9.96
CA LEU A 252 45.16 29.62 -8.93
C LEU A 252 45.24 31.01 -9.56
#